data_f9169cd1ae500972140870b0883a33cf
#
_entry.id   f9169cd1ae500972140870b0883a33cf
#
_cell.length_a   1.000
_cell.length_b   1.000
_cell.length_c   1.000
_cell.angle_alpha   90.00
_cell.angle_beta   90.00
_cell.angle_gamma   90.00
#
_symmetry.space_group_name_H-M   'P 1'
#
loop_
_entity.id
_entity.type
_entity.pdbx_description
1 polymer ?
#
loop_
_entity_poly.entity_id
_entity_poly.type
_entity_poly.pdbx_seq_one_letter_code
_entity_poly.pdbx_strand_id
1 'polypeptide(L)'
;MASFVIEGGHKLHGEIHPQGAKNEVLQILCATLLTSEEVTVNNIPDILDVNNLIQLLREMGVKVSKTGIDSYTFKADSVDLNYLESDDFLKKCSSLRGSVMLVGPLVARFGKALISKPGGDKIGRRRLDTHFIGIQKLGACFDYDDERSIFTIGAKELKGAFMLLDEASVTGTANIVMAAVLAKGKTTYVQQLCRMLNCMGAKITGIASNLLTIEGVESLHGCSHTVLPDMIEVGSFIGMAAMTGSELTIKNVSHENLGIIPESFRRLGIKVEQRGDDLFIPEQEHYQIESFIDGSIMTIADATWPGLTPDLLSVMLVVATQAKG
;
A
#
# COMPACT_ATOMS: atom_id res chain seq x y z
N MET A 1 -7.26 -3.36 27.89
CA MET A 1 -7.21 -4.15 26.65
C MET A 1 -8.60 -4.18 26.06
N ALA A 2 -8.75 -3.88 24.77
CA ALA A 2 -10.01 -4.14 24.06
C ALA A 2 -10.09 -5.66 23.78
N SER A 3 -11.29 -6.23 23.85
CA SER A 3 -11.55 -7.62 23.53
C SER A 3 -12.73 -7.72 22.58
N PHE A 4 -12.65 -8.67 21.64
CA PHE A 4 -13.79 -9.03 20.81
C PHE A 4 -14.51 -10.23 21.42
N VAL A 5 -15.84 -10.17 21.45
CA VAL A 5 -16.68 -11.32 21.76
C VAL A 5 -17.32 -11.78 20.47
N ILE A 6 -17.05 -13.01 20.06
CA ILE A 6 -17.52 -13.59 18.81
C ILE A 6 -18.50 -14.74 19.15
N GLU A 7 -19.71 -14.62 18.66
CA GLU A 7 -20.72 -15.68 18.71
C GLU A 7 -20.87 -16.30 17.31
N GLY A 8 -20.47 -17.55 17.16
CA GLY A 8 -20.50 -18.26 15.90
C GLY A 8 -21.87 -18.92 15.60
N GLY A 9 -21.98 -19.55 14.43
CA GLY A 9 -23.18 -20.29 14.02
C GLY A 9 -24.30 -19.46 13.36
N HIS A 10 -24.05 -18.19 13.10
CA HIS A 10 -25.00 -17.29 12.43
C HIS A 10 -24.64 -17.12 10.96
N LYS A 11 -25.66 -17.14 10.08
CA LYS A 11 -25.52 -16.74 8.68
C LYS A 11 -25.53 -15.24 8.56
N LEU A 12 -24.71 -14.74 7.67
CA LEU A 12 -24.62 -13.31 7.34
C LEU A 12 -25.47 -13.03 6.09
N HIS A 13 -26.09 -11.84 6.04
CA HIS A 13 -26.87 -11.38 4.90
C HIS A 13 -26.66 -9.88 4.70
N GLY A 14 -26.76 -9.45 3.46
CA GLY A 14 -26.74 -8.03 3.11
C GLY A 14 -25.53 -7.61 2.31
N GLU A 15 -25.13 -6.37 2.50
CA GLU A 15 -24.05 -5.72 1.74
C GLU A 15 -22.92 -5.29 2.67
N ILE A 16 -21.68 -5.37 2.19
CA ILE A 16 -20.49 -4.87 2.89
C ILE A 16 -19.64 -4.07 1.93
N HIS A 17 -19.03 -2.98 2.43
CA HIS A 17 -18.11 -2.14 1.69
C HIS A 17 -16.70 -2.34 2.23
N PRO A 18 -15.73 -2.75 1.40
CA PRO A 18 -14.34 -2.77 1.81
C PRO A 18 -13.83 -1.34 2.02
N GLN A 19 -12.98 -1.15 3.02
CA GLN A 19 -12.30 0.12 3.25
C GLN A 19 -11.21 0.36 2.20
N GLY A 20 -10.63 1.57 2.18
CA GLY A 20 -9.48 1.88 1.35
C GLY A 20 -8.25 1.07 1.73
N ALA A 21 -7.44 0.69 0.73
CA ALA A 21 -6.28 -0.16 0.91
C ALA A 21 -5.21 0.49 1.81
N LYS A 22 -4.92 -0.09 2.98
CA LYS A 22 -3.94 0.39 3.95
C LYS A 22 -2.58 0.68 3.30
N ASN A 23 -2.08 -0.28 2.54
CA ASN A 23 -0.73 -0.19 1.97
C ASN A 23 -0.62 0.86 0.85
N GLU A 24 -1.71 1.14 0.15
CA GLU A 24 -1.79 2.23 -0.82
C GLU A 24 -1.85 3.58 -0.11
N VAL A 25 -2.76 3.75 0.84
CA VAL A 25 -2.95 5.05 1.50
C VAL A 25 -1.70 5.53 2.21
N LEU A 26 -0.91 4.66 2.83
CA LEU A 26 0.36 5.04 3.47
C LEU A 26 1.36 5.63 2.46
N GLN A 27 1.40 5.12 1.22
CA GLN A 27 2.22 5.65 0.14
C GLN A 27 1.70 7.01 -0.34
N ILE A 28 0.38 7.09 -0.57
CA ILE A 28 -0.31 8.28 -1.04
C ILE A 28 -0.13 9.45 -0.06
N LEU A 29 -0.28 9.20 1.24
CA LEU A 29 -0.07 10.21 2.28
C LEU A 29 1.37 10.74 2.31
N CYS A 30 2.37 9.89 2.15
CA CYS A 30 3.76 10.33 2.04
C CYS A 30 3.98 11.16 0.77
N ALA A 31 3.35 10.79 -0.36
CA ALA A 31 3.48 11.50 -1.62
C ALA A 31 2.92 12.94 -1.58
N THR A 32 2.01 13.26 -0.64
CA THR A 32 1.51 14.64 -0.45
C THR A 32 2.62 15.64 -0.11
N LEU A 33 3.75 15.18 0.44
CA LEU A 33 4.93 16.00 0.73
C LEU A 33 5.66 16.48 -0.54
N LEU A 34 5.39 15.88 -1.71
CA LEU A 34 6.08 16.23 -2.96
C LEU A 34 5.64 17.56 -3.57
N THR A 35 4.53 18.13 -3.12
CA THR A 35 4.02 19.42 -3.58
C THR A 35 3.69 20.36 -2.43
N SER A 36 3.68 21.68 -2.69
CA SER A 36 3.15 22.70 -1.77
C SER A 36 1.67 22.98 -2.00
N GLU A 37 1.10 22.46 -3.07
CA GLU A 37 -0.31 22.62 -3.40
C GLU A 37 -1.19 21.66 -2.62
N GLU A 38 -2.47 21.89 -2.63
CA GLU A 38 -3.42 21.05 -1.92
C GLU A 38 -3.68 19.74 -2.67
N VAL A 39 -3.60 18.64 -1.94
CA VAL A 39 -3.90 17.30 -2.41
C VAL A 39 -5.11 16.77 -1.65
N THR A 40 -6.15 16.35 -2.37
CA THR A 40 -7.33 15.70 -1.79
C THR A 40 -7.18 14.19 -1.91
N VAL A 41 -7.40 13.48 -0.81
CA VAL A 41 -7.39 12.01 -0.77
C VAL A 41 -8.71 11.52 -0.19
N ASN A 42 -9.38 10.64 -0.94
CA ASN A 42 -10.66 10.04 -0.58
C ASN A 42 -10.49 8.55 -0.29
N ASN A 43 -11.47 7.95 0.39
CA ASN A 43 -11.49 6.56 0.80
C ASN A 43 -10.29 6.19 1.70
N ILE A 44 -9.99 7.07 2.65
CA ILE A 44 -8.94 6.82 3.67
C ILE A 44 -9.53 5.95 4.78
N PRO A 45 -8.97 4.73 5.04
CA PRO A 45 -9.47 3.86 6.09
C PRO A 45 -9.16 4.43 7.48
N ASP A 46 -10.12 4.28 8.40
CA ASP A 46 -9.96 4.69 9.81
C ASP A 46 -9.26 3.59 10.63
N ILE A 47 -7.95 3.49 10.44
CA ILE A 47 -7.09 2.52 11.13
C ILE A 47 -5.91 3.20 11.80
N LEU A 48 -5.38 2.57 12.86
CA LEU A 48 -4.37 3.16 13.73
C LEU A 48 -3.11 3.64 12.98
N ASP A 49 -2.56 2.84 12.08
CA ASP A 49 -1.34 3.18 11.33
C ASP A 49 -1.54 4.41 10.43
N VAL A 50 -2.71 4.52 9.81
CA VAL A 50 -3.06 5.64 8.93
C VAL A 50 -3.26 6.90 9.75
N ASN A 51 -3.99 6.81 10.87
CA ASN A 51 -4.20 7.93 11.77
C ASN A 51 -2.89 8.42 12.38
N ASN A 52 -1.99 7.51 12.75
CA ASN A 52 -0.65 7.86 13.24
C ASN A 52 0.19 8.58 12.18
N LEU A 53 0.12 8.16 10.92
CA LEU A 53 0.82 8.84 9.82
C LEU A 53 0.22 10.23 9.55
N ILE A 54 -1.10 10.37 9.55
CA ILE A 54 -1.79 11.66 9.41
C ILE A 54 -1.36 12.62 10.54
N GLN A 55 -1.30 12.11 11.77
CA GLN A 55 -0.86 12.91 12.91
C GLN A 55 0.61 13.32 12.78
N LEU A 56 1.49 12.41 12.34
CA LEU A 56 2.90 12.71 12.10
C LEU A 56 3.07 13.80 11.03
N LEU A 57 2.32 13.74 9.93
CA LEU A 57 2.33 14.76 8.88
C LEU A 57 1.88 16.14 9.42
N ARG A 58 0.85 16.19 10.29
CA ARG A 58 0.42 17.44 10.94
C ARG A 58 1.54 18.06 11.78
N GLU A 59 2.22 17.24 12.54
CA GLU A 59 3.31 17.69 13.42
C GLU A 59 4.56 18.11 12.62
N MET A 60 4.76 17.55 11.44
CA MET A 60 5.73 18.03 10.46
C MET A 60 5.33 19.37 9.81
N GLY A 61 4.16 19.95 10.12
CA GLY A 61 3.69 21.21 9.57
C GLY A 61 2.80 21.09 8.34
N VAL A 62 2.39 19.88 7.94
CA VAL A 62 1.39 19.69 6.87
C VAL A 62 0.01 20.11 7.39
N LYS A 63 -0.64 21.02 6.67
CA LYS A 63 -2.03 21.39 6.97
C LYS A 63 -2.95 20.28 6.51
N VAL A 64 -3.65 19.66 7.47
CA VAL A 64 -4.55 18.52 7.20
C VAL A 64 -5.95 18.88 7.66
N SER A 65 -6.91 18.85 6.74
CA SER A 65 -8.32 19.10 7.02
C SER A 65 -9.16 17.89 6.61
N LYS A 66 -10.06 17.45 7.50
CA LYS A 66 -11.04 16.40 7.19
C LYS A 66 -12.21 17.05 6.44
N THR A 67 -12.48 16.57 5.23
CA THR A 67 -13.50 17.13 4.33
C THR A 67 -14.71 16.24 4.15
N GLY A 68 -14.65 14.97 4.58
CA GLY A 68 -15.72 13.97 4.52
C GLY A 68 -15.53 12.90 5.59
N ILE A 69 -16.31 11.83 5.50
CA ILE A 69 -16.23 10.71 6.46
C ILE A 69 -14.83 10.07 6.37
N ASP A 70 -14.35 9.84 5.16
CA ASP A 70 -13.11 9.17 4.79
C ASP A 70 -12.22 10.02 3.87
N SER A 71 -12.47 11.33 3.81
CA SER A 71 -11.84 12.25 2.88
C SER A 71 -11.09 13.34 3.62
N TYR A 72 -9.88 13.66 3.14
CA TYR A 72 -9.00 14.67 3.73
C TYR A 72 -8.30 15.48 2.65
N THR A 73 -7.96 16.73 2.97
CA THR A 73 -7.02 17.54 2.21
C THR A 73 -5.70 17.69 2.96
N PHE A 74 -4.61 17.70 2.21
CA PHE A 74 -3.23 17.83 2.68
C PHE A 74 -2.55 18.97 1.94
N LYS A 75 -1.93 19.89 2.66
CA LYS A 75 -1.15 20.97 2.06
C LYS A 75 0.19 21.11 2.77
N ALA A 76 1.26 20.73 2.07
CA ALA A 76 2.63 20.70 2.61
C ALA A 76 3.41 21.97 2.17
N ASP A 77 2.85 23.16 2.41
CA ASP A 77 3.45 24.47 2.06
C ASP A 77 4.42 25.01 3.12
N SER A 78 4.46 24.41 4.32
CA SER A 78 5.28 24.89 5.44
C SER A 78 5.79 23.74 6.32
N VAL A 79 6.48 22.75 5.70
CA VAL A 79 7.05 21.63 6.42
C VAL A 79 8.22 22.08 7.30
N ASP A 80 8.17 21.73 8.60
CA ASP A 80 9.23 22.03 9.56
C ASP A 80 10.30 20.92 9.53
N LEU A 81 11.41 21.18 8.88
CA LEU A 81 12.53 20.24 8.79
C LEU A 81 13.30 20.09 10.12
N ASN A 82 13.19 21.05 11.06
CA ASN A 82 13.84 20.91 12.36
C ASN A 82 13.11 19.88 13.23
N TYR A 83 11.80 19.71 13.03
CA TYR A 83 11.04 18.69 13.74
C TYR A 83 11.57 17.28 13.46
N LEU A 84 12.15 17.02 12.28
CA LEU A 84 12.73 15.70 11.93
C LEU A 84 13.87 15.28 12.88
N GLU A 85 14.53 16.23 13.54
CA GLU A 85 15.62 15.97 14.49
C GLU A 85 15.13 15.76 15.92
N SER A 86 13.83 15.98 16.18
CA SER A 86 13.26 15.87 17.52
C SER A 86 13.11 14.41 17.96
N ASP A 87 13.28 14.18 19.27
CA ASP A 87 13.08 12.85 19.87
C ASP A 87 11.62 12.37 19.68
N ASP A 88 10.66 13.30 19.64
CA ASP A 88 9.25 12.99 19.40
C ASP A 88 9.03 12.41 17.98
N PHE A 89 9.56 13.06 16.94
CA PHE A 89 9.51 12.55 15.56
C PHE A 89 10.16 11.15 15.47
N LEU A 90 11.37 11.01 15.99
CA LEU A 90 12.12 9.75 15.93
C LEU A 90 11.39 8.61 16.64
N LYS A 91 10.79 8.89 17.79
CA LYS A 91 9.98 7.92 18.55
C LYS A 91 8.73 7.50 17.76
N LYS A 92 8.01 8.43 17.12
CA LYS A 92 6.84 8.13 16.29
C LYS A 92 7.23 7.32 15.06
N CYS A 93 8.32 7.67 14.39
CA CYS A 93 8.86 6.88 13.29
C CYS A 93 9.22 5.46 13.71
N SER A 94 9.81 5.27 14.89
CA SER A 94 10.15 3.94 15.42
C SER A 94 8.94 3.07 15.75
N SER A 95 7.76 3.65 15.93
CA SER A 95 6.51 2.92 16.18
C SER A 95 5.69 2.61 14.92
N LEU A 96 5.99 3.28 13.80
CA LEU A 96 5.22 3.18 12.54
C LEU A 96 6.11 2.68 11.41
N ARG A 97 5.89 1.45 10.93
CA ARG A 97 6.66 0.87 9.82
C ARG A 97 6.58 1.71 8.54
N GLY A 98 5.41 2.26 8.25
CA GLY A 98 5.17 3.10 7.07
C GLY A 98 5.99 4.40 7.04
N SER A 99 6.54 4.83 8.18
CA SER A 99 7.34 6.06 8.27
C SER A 99 8.57 6.07 7.35
N VAL A 100 9.11 4.90 7.00
CA VAL A 100 10.23 4.80 6.06
C VAL A 100 9.91 5.40 4.69
N MET A 101 8.64 5.45 4.30
CA MET A 101 8.22 6.01 3.01
C MET A 101 8.26 7.55 2.97
N LEU A 102 8.47 8.21 4.11
CA LEU A 102 8.73 9.65 4.16
C LEU A 102 10.08 10.03 3.53
N VAL A 103 11.03 9.09 3.48
CA VAL A 103 12.41 9.36 3.02
C VAL A 103 12.42 9.84 1.58
N GLY A 104 11.72 9.16 0.66
CA GLY A 104 11.68 9.52 -0.75
C GLY A 104 11.25 10.97 -1.01
N PRO A 105 10.04 11.36 -0.58
CA PRO A 105 9.56 12.73 -0.78
C PRO A 105 10.36 13.79 -0.03
N LEU A 106 10.85 13.49 1.19
CA LEU A 106 11.67 14.45 1.94
C LEU A 106 13.01 14.72 1.25
N VAL A 107 13.70 13.69 0.79
CA VAL A 107 14.97 13.86 0.06
C VAL A 107 14.73 14.53 -1.29
N ALA A 108 13.67 14.14 -2.01
CA ALA A 108 13.38 14.70 -3.32
C ALA A 108 13.08 16.20 -3.30
N ARG A 109 12.27 16.64 -2.34
CA ARG A 109 11.81 18.02 -2.28
C ARG A 109 12.68 18.94 -1.40
N PHE A 110 13.20 18.39 -0.31
CA PHE A 110 13.91 19.19 0.70
C PHE A 110 15.40 18.86 0.80
N GLY A 111 15.88 17.85 0.06
CA GLY A 111 17.28 17.47 0.04
C GLY A 111 17.76 16.73 1.31
N LYS A 112 16.90 16.50 2.30
CA LYS A 112 17.26 15.88 3.58
C LYS A 112 16.11 15.04 4.11
N ALA A 113 16.43 13.85 4.63
CA ALA A 113 15.56 13.05 5.46
C ALA A 113 16.31 12.50 6.67
N LEU A 114 15.63 12.40 7.78
CA LEU A 114 16.10 11.77 9.01
C LEU A 114 15.02 10.78 9.46
N ILE A 115 15.40 9.57 9.83
CA ILE A 115 14.44 8.58 10.29
C ILE A 115 15.10 7.60 11.26
N SER A 116 14.41 7.26 12.34
CA SER A 116 14.82 6.15 13.19
C SER A 116 14.52 4.82 12.52
N LYS A 117 15.18 3.75 12.96
CA LYS A 117 14.87 2.40 12.50
C LYS A 117 13.38 2.10 12.70
N PRO A 118 12.60 1.92 11.60
CA PRO A 118 11.16 1.77 11.72
C PRO A 118 10.79 0.49 12.46
N GLY A 119 9.86 0.60 13.40
CA GLY A 119 9.30 -0.51 14.15
C GLY A 119 8.14 -1.20 13.42
N GLY A 120 7.07 -1.52 14.18
CA GLY A 120 5.88 -2.20 13.72
C GLY A 120 5.87 -3.68 14.11
N ASP A 121 4.95 -4.46 13.52
CA ASP A 121 4.73 -5.86 13.87
C ASP A 121 5.96 -6.73 13.67
N LYS A 122 6.23 -7.61 14.64
CA LYS A 122 7.36 -8.55 14.63
C LYS A 122 7.02 -9.81 13.80
N ILE A 123 6.74 -9.65 12.51
CA ILE A 123 6.39 -10.75 11.59
C ILE A 123 7.59 -11.27 10.76
N GLY A 124 8.80 -11.09 11.28
CA GLY A 124 10.03 -11.53 10.64
C GLY A 124 10.98 -10.38 10.26
N ARG A 125 12.15 -10.75 9.70
CA ARG A 125 13.16 -9.79 9.27
C ARG A 125 12.73 -9.10 7.98
N ARG A 126 12.50 -7.79 8.04
CA ARG A 126 12.16 -6.96 6.87
C ARG A 126 13.32 -6.02 6.60
N ARG A 127 14.00 -6.22 5.48
CA ARG A 127 15.12 -5.39 5.06
C ARG A 127 14.64 -3.99 4.69
N LEU A 128 15.52 -3.01 4.89
CA LEU A 128 15.33 -1.61 4.45
C LEU A 128 16.29 -1.25 3.31
N ASP A 129 17.21 -2.16 2.98
CA ASP A 129 18.26 -1.96 2.00
C ASP A 129 17.73 -1.46 0.66
N THR A 130 16.64 -2.06 0.18
CA THR A 130 16.02 -1.68 -1.11
C THR A 130 15.65 -0.20 -1.17
N HIS A 131 15.12 0.36 -0.07
CA HIS A 131 14.81 1.80 0.01
C HIS A 131 16.06 2.65 -0.16
N PHE A 132 17.10 2.35 0.59
CA PHE A 132 18.30 3.18 0.66
C PHE A 132 19.20 2.99 -0.57
N ILE A 133 19.39 1.75 -1.04
CA ILE A 133 20.15 1.46 -2.26
C ILE A 133 19.55 2.19 -3.47
N GLY A 134 18.23 2.17 -3.60
CA GLY A 134 17.57 2.86 -4.70
C GLY A 134 17.76 4.37 -4.66
N ILE A 135 17.60 4.99 -3.49
CA ILE A 135 17.78 6.44 -3.31
C ILE A 135 19.26 6.83 -3.47
N GLN A 136 20.21 6.00 -3.01
CA GLN A 136 21.64 6.20 -3.27
C GLN A 136 21.98 6.14 -4.77
N LYS A 137 21.37 5.23 -5.55
CA LYS A 137 21.53 5.19 -7.01
C LYS A 137 21.05 6.46 -7.69
N LEU A 138 20.09 7.17 -7.10
CA LEU A 138 19.68 8.51 -7.55
C LEU A 138 20.65 9.62 -7.14
N GLY A 139 21.71 9.30 -6.41
CA GLY A 139 22.78 10.24 -6.03
C GLY A 139 22.69 10.79 -4.61
N ALA A 140 21.84 10.25 -3.74
CA ALA A 140 21.82 10.64 -2.34
C ALA A 140 22.97 10.00 -1.56
N CYS A 141 23.45 10.71 -0.51
CA CYS A 141 24.34 10.19 0.50
C CYS A 141 23.51 9.57 1.63
N PHE A 142 24.08 8.55 2.26
CA PHE A 142 23.44 7.81 3.34
C PHE A 142 24.45 7.66 4.49
N ASP A 143 24.00 7.90 5.71
CA ASP A 143 24.72 7.67 6.94
C ASP A 143 23.83 6.97 7.97
N TYR A 144 24.42 6.13 8.81
CA TYR A 144 23.71 5.42 9.87
C TYR A 144 24.45 5.57 11.19
N ASP A 145 23.76 6.19 12.14
CA ASP A 145 24.19 6.27 13.53
C ASP A 145 23.70 5.02 14.27
N ASP A 146 24.64 4.10 14.54
CA ASP A 146 24.34 2.82 15.20
C ASP A 146 23.93 3.01 16.67
N GLU A 147 24.51 4.00 17.38
CA GLU A 147 24.20 4.26 18.79
C GLU A 147 22.77 4.75 18.96
N ARG A 148 22.32 5.66 18.09
CA ARG A 148 20.96 6.22 18.10
C ARG A 148 19.98 5.47 17.22
N SER A 149 20.45 4.50 16.41
CA SER A 149 19.65 3.79 15.40
C SER A 149 18.92 4.74 14.45
N ILE A 150 19.63 5.77 13.96
CA ILE A 150 19.10 6.82 13.08
C ILE A 150 19.75 6.73 11.72
N PHE A 151 18.93 6.78 10.68
CA PHE A 151 19.35 6.93 9.28
C PHE A 151 19.27 8.40 8.89
N THR A 152 20.35 8.94 8.33
CA THR A 152 20.40 10.28 7.76
C THR A 152 20.65 10.16 6.26
N ILE A 153 19.77 10.75 5.46
CA ILE A 153 19.85 10.74 4.01
C ILE A 153 19.87 12.18 3.51
N GLY A 154 20.83 12.50 2.64
CA GLY A 154 20.98 13.84 2.10
C GLY A 154 21.28 13.81 0.60
N ALA A 155 20.75 14.78 -0.14
CA ALA A 155 21.06 14.98 -1.55
C ALA A 155 21.05 16.46 -1.88
N LYS A 156 22.10 16.94 -2.60
CA LYS A 156 22.07 18.28 -3.19
C LYS A 156 21.18 18.30 -4.43
N GLU A 157 21.17 17.20 -5.16
CA GLU A 157 20.42 17.01 -6.38
C GLU A 157 20.28 15.51 -6.64
N LEU A 158 19.08 15.05 -6.94
CA LEU A 158 18.85 13.68 -7.41
C LEU A 158 18.94 13.62 -8.93
N LYS A 159 19.52 12.51 -9.45
CA LYS A 159 19.69 12.26 -10.88
C LYS A 159 19.09 10.93 -11.26
N GLY A 160 18.42 10.89 -12.40
CA GLY A 160 17.83 9.68 -12.93
C GLY A 160 18.87 8.58 -13.16
N ALA A 161 18.46 7.34 -12.88
CA ALA A 161 19.34 6.17 -12.98
C ALA A 161 18.57 4.95 -13.49
N PHE A 162 19.29 4.03 -14.13
CA PHE A 162 18.77 2.70 -14.40
C PHE A 162 18.93 1.83 -13.15
N MET A 163 17.84 1.16 -12.74
CA MET A 163 17.85 0.33 -11.54
C MET A 163 17.18 -1.02 -11.77
N LEU A 164 17.88 -2.05 -11.35
CA LEU A 164 17.30 -3.36 -11.06
C LEU A 164 17.41 -3.55 -9.55
N LEU A 165 16.30 -3.84 -8.89
CA LEU A 165 16.28 -4.13 -7.45
C LEU A 165 16.54 -5.61 -7.20
N ASP A 166 17.13 -5.89 -6.06
CA ASP A 166 17.50 -7.23 -5.61
C ASP A 166 16.32 -7.99 -4.98
N GLU A 167 15.24 -7.31 -4.65
CA GLU A 167 14.00 -7.92 -4.16
C GLU A 167 12.76 -7.16 -4.62
N ALA A 168 11.63 -7.84 -4.68
CA ALA A 168 10.31 -7.26 -4.95
C ALA A 168 9.77 -6.57 -3.68
N SER A 169 10.15 -5.30 -3.48
CA SER A 169 9.72 -4.50 -2.33
C SER A 169 8.69 -3.45 -2.74
N VAL A 170 7.44 -3.59 -2.30
CA VAL A 170 6.37 -2.63 -2.59
C VAL A 170 6.71 -1.25 -2.03
N THR A 171 7.09 -1.18 -0.75
CA THR A 171 7.39 0.10 -0.08
C THR A 171 8.72 0.69 -0.54
N GLY A 172 9.73 -0.15 -0.83
CA GLY A 172 11.00 0.30 -1.41
C GLY A 172 10.80 0.92 -2.78
N THR A 173 9.97 0.28 -3.61
CA THR A 173 9.54 0.81 -4.91
C THR A 173 8.89 2.17 -4.78
N ALA A 174 7.87 2.29 -3.92
CA ALA A 174 7.15 3.54 -3.73
C ALA A 174 8.10 4.68 -3.34
N ASN A 175 9.04 4.41 -2.43
CA ASN A 175 10.00 5.38 -1.95
C ASN A 175 10.93 5.87 -3.07
N ILE A 176 11.42 4.94 -3.90
CA ILE A 176 12.28 5.26 -5.04
C ILE A 176 11.51 6.06 -6.11
N VAL A 177 10.27 5.67 -6.40
CA VAL A 177 9.42 6.39 -7.36
C VAL A 177 9.16 7.82 -6.89
N MET A 178 8.80 8.00 -5.61
CA MET A 178 8.62 9.33 -5.01
C MET A 178 9.90 10.19 -5.06
N ALA A 179 11.07 9.57 -4.92
CA ALA A 179 12.34 10.29 -5.08
C ALA A 179 12.64 10.63 -6.56
N ALA A 180 12.31 9.73 -7.47
CA ALA A 180 12.67 9.84 -8.89
C ALA A 180 11.83 10.89 -9.66
N VAL A 181 10.59 11.17 -9.25
CA VAL A 181 9.70 12.13 -9.97
C VAL A 181 10.23 13.56 -9.97
N LEU A 182 11.09 13.93 -9.01
CA LEU A 182 11.78 15.23 -8.94
C LEU A 182 13.29 15.11 -9.25
N ALA A 183 13.79 13.93 -9.64
CA ALA A 183 15.19 13.73 -10.01
C ALA A 183 15.45 14.24 -11.44
N LYS A 184 16.60 14.87 -11.69
CA LYS A 184 16.98 15.31 -13.05
C LYS A 184 17.24 14.12 -13.96
N GLY A 185 16.61 14.09 -15.13
CA GLY A 185 16.80 13.07 -16.15
C GLY A 185 15.79 11.93 -16.05
N LYS A 186 16.18 10.73 -16.49
CA LYS A 186 15.31 9.58 -16.65
C LYS A 186 15.66 8.45 -15.68
N THR A 187 14.66 7.93 -14.98
CA THR A 187 14.77 6.73 -14.13
C THR A 187 13.89 5.62 -14.69
N THR A 188 14.34 4.38 -14.59
CA THR A 188 13.60 3.22 -15.07
C THR A 188 13.34 2.25 -13.91
N TYR A 189 12.03 2.01 -13.60
CA TYR A 189 11.57 1.13 -12.50
C TYR A 189 10.06 0.77 -12.56
N VAL A 190 9.49 0.00 -11.56
CA VAL A 190 8.12 -0.58 -11.59
C VAL A 190 7.22 -0.10 -10.44
N GLN A 191 5.96 0.44 -10.66
CA GLN A 191 4.62 0.22 -10.05
C GLN A 191 3.71 1.40 -9.56
N GLN A 192 2.53 1.11 -8.91
CA GLN A 192 1.15 1.63 -8.76
C GLN A 192 0.91 3.05 -8.18
N LEU A 193 1.69 3.60 -7.28
CA LEU A 193 1.68 5.00 -6.83
C LEU A 193 1.69 5.99 -8.02
N CYS A 194 2.06 5.50 -9.17
CA CYS A 194 2.28 6.25 -10.40
C CYS A 194 1.04 6.97 -10.95
N ARG A 195 -0.18 6.45 -10.71
CA ARG A 195 -1.41 7.11 -11.19
C ARG A 195 -1.64 8.43 -10.48
N MET A 196 -1.51 8.46 -9.16
CA MET A 196 -1.60 9.69 -8.38
C MET A 196 -0.49 10.68 -8.76
N LEU A 197 0.75 10.20 -8.84
CA LEU A 197 1.88 11.06 -9.22
C LEU A 197 1.71 11.66 -10.62
N ASN A 198 1.21 10.89 -11.59
CA ASN A 198 0.87 11.42 -12.92
C ASN A 198 -0.27 12.45 -12.85
N CYS A 199 -1.27 12.24 -11.96
CA CYS A 199 -2.30 13.24 -11.69
C CYS A 199 -1.70 14.52 -11.09
N MET A 200 -0.61 14.42 -10.34
CA MET A 200 0.15 15.56 -9.82
C MET A 200 1.11 16.19 -10.85
N GLY A 201 1.15 15.70 -12.09
CA GLY A 201 2.00 16.22 -13.15
C GLY A 201 3.33 15.49 -13.36
N ALA A 202 3.56 14.36 -12.69
CA ALA A 202 4.71 13.51 -12.98
C ALA A 202 4.62 12.90 -14.40
N LYS A 203 5.75 12.50 -14.95
CA LYS A 203 5.85 11.85 -16.27
C LYS A 203 6.30 10.39 -16.10
N ILE A 204 5.35 9.54 -15.79
CA ILE A 204 5.59 8.10 -15.55
C ILE A 204 4.87 7.29 -16.63
N THR A 205 5.61 6.45 -17.34
CA THR A 205 5.09 5.51 -18.35
C THR A 205 5.47 4.08 -18.01
N GLY A 206 4.80 3.10 -18.64
CA GLY A 206 5.00 1.68 -18.35
C GLY A 206 4.28 1.20 -17.08
N ILE A 207 3.29 1.95 -16.58
CA ILE A 207 2.49 1.55 -15.41
C ILE A 207 1.81 0.20 -15.71
N ALA A 208 1.79 -0.69 -14.73
CA ALA A 208 1.33 -2.08 -14.82
C ALA A 208 2.24 -3.00 -15.67
N SER A 209 3.44 -2.58 -16.01
CA SER A 209 4.48 -3.42 -16.61
C SER A 209 5.65 -3.64 -15.65
N ASN A 210 6.58 -4.50 -16.06
CA ASN A 210 7.83 -4.72 -15.32
C ASN A 210 8.92 -3.67 -15.61
N LEU A 211 8.61 -2.62 -16.36
CA LEU A 211 9.54 -1.56 -16.73
C LEU A 211 8.85 -0.19 -16.66
N LEU A 212 9.07 0.57 -15.60
CA LEU A 212 8.66 1.97 -15.51
C LEU A 212 9.73 2.89 -16.07
N THR A 213 9.27 3.93 -16.72
CA THR A 213 10.11 5.07 -17.10
C THR A 213 9.57 6.32 -16.41
N ILE A 214 10.42 7.02 -15.67
CA ILE A 214 10.08 8.25 -14.95
C ILE A 214 10.98 9.34 -15.48
N GLU A 215 10.40 10.37 -16.08
CA GLU A 215 11.09 11.62 -16.41
C GLU A 215 10.85 12.60 -15.28
N GLY A 216 11.93 13.03 -14.61
CA GLY A 216 11.82 13.96 -13.51
C GLY A 216 11.31 15.32 -13.98
N VAL A 217 10.50 15.95 -13.14
CA VAL A 217 9.93 17.29 -13.37
C VAL A 217 10.45 18.27 -12.33
N GLU A 218 10.36 19.55 -12.62
CA GLU A 218 10.83 20.62 -11.70
C GLU A 218 9.91 20.76 -10.47
N SER A 219 8.60 20.54 -10.67
CA SER A 219 7.62 20.62 -9.59
C SER A 219 6.40 19.75 -9.89
N LEU A 220 5.68 19.39 -8.84
CA LEU A 220 4.39 18.72 -8.91
C LEU A 220 3.30 19.68 -8.39
N HIS A 221 2.08 19.51 -8.90
CA HIS A 221 0.91 20.30 -8.49
C HIS A 221 -0.04 19.47 -7.62
N GLY A 222 -1.09 20.09 -7.11
CA GLY A 222 -2.16 19.42 -6.36
C GLY A 222 -3.02 18.53 -7.24
N CYS A 223 -3.65 17.53 -6.63
CA CYS A 223 -4.60 16.64 -7.30
C CYS A 223 -5.67 16.13 -6.33
N SER A 224 -6.68 15.44 -6.88
CA SER A 224 -7.61 14.63 -6.11
C SER A 224 -7.40 13.16 -6.47
N HIS A 225 -7.28 12.30 -5.46
CA HIS A 225 -7.06 10.87 -5.63
C HIS A 225 -8.02 10.09 -4.72
N THR A 226 -8.53 8.97 -5.21
CA THR A 226 -9.34 8.03 -4.43
C THR A 226 -8.57 6.73 -4.28
N VAL A 227 -8.32 6.35 -3.04
CA VAL A 227 -7.66 5.08 -2.67
C VAL A 227 -8.55 3.91 -3.09
N LEU A 228 -7.96 2.88 -3.69
CA LEU A 228 -8.68 1.67 -4.07
C LEU A 228 -9.22 0.93 -2.83
N PRO A 229 -10.33 0.17 -2.97
CA PRO A 229 -10.76 -0.75 -1.93
C PRO A 229 -9.69 -1.79 -1.63
N ASP A 230 -9.58 -2.21 -0.37
CA ASP A 230 -8.56 -3.18 0.04
C ASP A 230 -8.89 -4.58 -0.50
N MET A 231 -8.11 -5.06 -1.46
CA MET A 231 -8.30 -6.39 -2.06
C MET A 231 -8.14 -7.53 -1.05
N ILE A 232 -7.42 -7.31 0.07
CA ILE A 232 -7.26 -8.30 1.13
C ILE A 232 -8.56 -8.41 1.93
N GLU A 233 -9.23 -7.28 2.21
CA GLU A 233 -10.57 -7.29 2.80
C GLU A 233 -11.57 -7.96 1.88
N VAL A 234 -11.56 -7.65 0.58
CA VAL A 234 -12.45 -8.30 -0.41
C VAL A 234 -12.27 -9.83 -0.36
N GLY A 235 -11.03 -10.34 -0.43
CA GLY A 235 -10.75 -11.77 -0.33
C GLY A 235 -11.17 -12.35 1.02
N SER A 236 -10.99 -11.63 2.11
CA SER A 236 -11.42 -12.04 3.45
C SER A 236 -12.95 -12.15 3.56
N PHE A 237 -13.68 -11.22 2.94
CA PHE A 237 -15.15 -11.26 2.91
C PHE A 237 -15.69 -12.40 2.05
N ILE A 238 -15.02 -12.76 0.93
CA ILE A 238 -15.36 -13.96 0.16
C ILE A 238 -15.19 -15.21 1.05
N GLY A 239 -14.05 -15.34 1.73
CA GLY A 239 -13.79 -16.44 2.64
C GLY A 239 -14.78 -16.49 3.82
N MET A 240 -15.11 -15.35 4.40
CA MET A 240 -16.08 -15.23 5.49
C MET A 240 -17.48 -15.68 5.05
N ALA A 241 -17.97 -15.22 3.90
CA ALA A 241 -19.25 -15.62 3.36
C ALA A 241 -19.31 -17.14 3.14
N ALA A 242 -18.25 -17.70 2.56
CA ALA A 242 -18.13 -19.14 2.34
C ALA A 242 -18.15 -19.95 3.67
N MET A 243 -17.33 -19.54 4.66
CA MET A 243 -17.18 -20.30 5.92
C MET A 243 -18.41 -20.21 6.83
N THR A 244 -19.24 -19.20 6.64
CA THR A 244 -20.51 -19.05 7.40
C THR A 244 -21.73 -19.55 6.64
N GLY A 245 -21.54 -20.11 5.42
CA GLY A 245 -22.65 -20.54 4.55
C GLY A 245 -23.64 -19.42 4.26
N SER A 246 -23.12 -18.23 4.00
CA SER A 246 -23.87 -16.97 3.92
C SER A 246 -24.07 -16.51 2.48
N GLU A 247 -25.05 -15.62 2.30
CA GLU A 247 -25.23 -14.83 1.09
C GLU A 247 -24.75 -13.42 1.35
N LEU A 248 -23.77 -12.93 0.56
CA LEU A 248 -23.16 -11.62 0.80
C LEU A 248 -22.89 -10.89 -0.52
N THR A 249 -23.20 -9.60 -0.57
CA THR A 249 -22.78 -8.69 -1.64
C THR A 249 -21.63 -7.82 -1.12
N ILE A 250 -20.47 -7.90 -1.80
CA ILE A 250 -19.31 -7.05 -1.53
C ILE A 250 -19.34 -5.92 -2.56
N LYS A 251 -19.51 -4.70 -2.10
CA LYS A 251 -19.77 -3.53 -2.94
C LYS A 251 -18.50 -2.83 -3.38
N ASN A 252 -18.51 -2.28 -4.60
CA ASN A 252 -17.48 -1.37 -5.12
C ASN A 252 -16.06 -1.95 -4.95
N VAL A 253 -15.85 -3.19 -5.39
CA VAL A 253 -14.59 -3.94 -5.14
C VAL A 253 -13.43 -3.52 -6.05
N SER A 254 -13.67 -2.63 -7.02
CA SER A 254 -12.72 -2.31 -8.09
C SER A 254 -12.25 -3.57 -8.82
N HIS A 255 -13.21 -4.32 -9.38
CA HIS A 255 -13.03 -5.66 -9.93
C HIS A 255 -11.80 -5.80 -10.84
N GLU A 256 -11.54 -4.79 -11.69
CA GLU A 256 -10.37 -4.77 -12.59
C GLU A 256 -9.01 -4.85 -11.86
N ASN A 257 -8.97 -4.48 -10.57
CA ASN A 257 -7.75 -4.44 -9.76
C ASN A 257 -7.61 -5.64 -8.81
N LEU A 258 -8.58 -6.56 -8.76
CA LEU A 258 -8.52 -7.75 -7.88
C LEU A 258 -7.55 -8.84 -8.35
N GLY A 259 -7.07 -8.77 -9.61
CA GLY A 259 -6.19 -9.79 -10.16
C GLY A 259 -6.83 -11.18 -10.12
N ILE A 260 -6.08 -12.18 -9.65
CA ILE A 260 -6.52 -13.58 -9.62
C ILE A 260 -7.39 -13.94 -8.40
N ILE A 261 -7.66 -13.00 -7.47
CA ILE A 261 -8.31 -13.31 -6.18
C ILE A 261 -9.66 -14.03 -6.38
N PRO A 262 -10.65 -13.51 -7.15
CA PRO A 262 -11.93 -14.20 -7.32
C PRO A 262 -11.78 -15.61 -7.91
N GLU A 263 -10.89 -15.76 -8.89
CA GLU A 263 -10.62 -17.05 -9.54
C GLU A 263 -9.98 -18.06 -8.58
N SER A 264 -9.10 -17.60 -7.69
CA SER A 264 -8.48 -18.49 -6.70
C SER A 264 -9.51 -19.08 -5.71
N PHE A 265 -10.50 -18.28 -5.31
CA PHE A 265 -11.61 -18.78 -4.49
C PHE A 265 -12.56 -19.68 -5.30
N ARG A 266 -12.80 -19.36 -6.58
CA ARG A 266 -13.60 -20.20 -7.47
C ARG A 266 -13.01 -21.62 -7.58
N ARG A 267 -11.70 -21.75 -7.67
CA ARG A 267 -11.00 -23.06 -7.70
C ARG A 267 -11.15 -23.87 -6.41
N LEU A 268 -11.41 -23.23 -5.29
CA LEU A 268 -11.81 -23.89 -4.03
C LEU A 268 -13.30 -24.29 -3.99
N GLY A 269 -14.04 -24.05 -5.07
CA GLY A 269 -15.45 -24.38 -5.21
C GLY A 269 -16.41 -23.30 -4.77
N ILE A 270 -15.92 -22.11 -4.43
CA ILE A 270 -16.77 -20.98 -4.05
C ILE A 270 -17.31 -20.29 -5.31
N LYS A 271 -18.63 -20.13 -5.38
CA LYS A 271 -19.25 -19.33 -6.43
C LYS A 271 -19.03 -17.84 -6.13
N VAL A 272 -18.41 -17.15 -7.07
CA VAL A 272 -18.20 -15.70 -7.03
C VAL A 272 -18.82 -15.13 -8.29
N GLU A 273 -19.89 -14.37 -8.15
CA GLU A 273 -20.60 -13.74 -9.26
C GLU A 273 -20.25 -12.26 -9.33
N GLN A 274 -19.76 -11.81 -10.48
CA GLN A 274 -19.57 -10.39 -10.73
C GLN A 274 -20.89 -9.72 -11.09
N ARG A 275 -21.24 -8.64 -10.41
CA ARG A 275 -22.43 -7.81 -10.66
C ARG A 275 -22.03 -6.34 -10.83
N GLY A 276 -21.55 -5.97 -12.01
CA GLY A 276 -20.93 -4.67 -12.26
C GLY A 276 -19.58 -4.58 -11.58
N ASP A 277 -19.42 -3.62 -10.67
CA ASP A 277 -18.21 -3.51 -9.82
C ASP A 277 -18.40 -4.16 -8.42
N ASP A 278 -19.48 -4.90 -8.21
CA ASP A 278 -19.74 -5.65 -6.99
C ASP A 278 -19.43 -7.14 -7.20
N LEU A 279 -19.13 -7.84 -6.11
CA LEU A 279 -19.09 -9.31 -6.06
C LEU A 279 -20.25 -9.83 -5.22
N PHE A 280 -20.97 -10.81 -5.74
CA PHE A 280 -22.01 -11.53 -5.02
C PHE A 280 -21.55 -12.96 -4.73
N ILE A 281 -21.60 -13.34 -3.48
CA ILE A 281 -21.28 -14.68 -2.99
C ILE A 281 -22.61 -15.32 -2.57
N PRO A 282 -23.15 -16.27 -3.35
CA PRO A 282 -24.38 -16.94 -2.99
C PRO A 282 -24.17 -17.94 -1.85
N GLU A 283 -25.22 -18.22 -1.11
CA GLU A 283 -25.23 -19.31 -0.14
C GLU A 283 -24.91 -20.64 -0.83
N GLN A 284 -24.00 -21.42 -0.25
CA GLN A 284 -23.63 -22.76 -0.72
C GLN A 284 -23.49 -23.72 0.46
N GLU A 285 -23.99 -24.96 0.28
CA GLU A 285 -23.85 -26.00 1.29
C GLU A 285 -22.54 -26.78 1.17
N HIS A 286 -21.98 -26.85 -0.05
CA HIS A 286 -20.79 -27.66 -0.35
C HIS A 286 -19.83 -26.92 -1.29
N TYR A 287 -18.56 -27.11 -1.04
CA TYR A 287 -17.45 -26.61 -1.85
C TYR A 287 -16.67 -27.79 -2.40
N GLN A 288 -16.47 -27.85 -3.72
CA GLN A 288 -15.68 -28.89 -4.39
C GLN A 288 -14.44 -28.25 -5.01
N ILE A 289 -13.27 -28.66 -4.54
CA ILE A 289 -11.98 -28.20 -5.07
C ILE A 289 -11.84 -28.72 -6.51
N GLU A 290 -11.37 -27.86 -7.42
CA GLU A 290 -11.01 -28.26 -8.77
C GLU A 290 -9.69 -29.01 -8.78
N SER A 291 -9.56 -30.00 -9.65
CA SER A 291 -8.29 -30.63 -9.98
C SER A 291 -7.64 -29.96 -11.18
N PHE A 292 -6.35 -30.14 -11.37
CA PHE A 292 -5.72 -29.82 -12.64
C PHE A 292 -6.30 -30.68 -13.78
N ILE A 293 -6.07 -30.25 -15.02
CA ILE A 293 -6.62 -30.96 -16.22
C ILE A 293 -6.21 -32.43 -16.27
N ASP A 294 -5.03 -32.78 -15.74
CA ASP A 294 -4.51 -34.12 -15.66
C ASP A 294 -5.04 -34.93 -14.44
N GLY A 295 -5.95 -34.34 -13.67
CA GLY A 295 -6.52 -34.91 -12.45
C GLY A 295 -5.62 -34.81 -11.21
N SER A 296 -4.47 -34.20 -11.29
CA SER A 296 -3.60 -34.00 -10.13
C SER A 296 -4.16 -32.92 -9.17
N ILE A 297 -3.67 -32.98 -7.92
CA ILE A 297 -4.09 -32.06 -6.84
C ILE A 297 -3.67 -30.67 -7.20
N MET A 298 -4.61 -29.72 -7.12
CA MET A 298 -4.37 -28.30 -7.37
C MET A 298 -3.42 -27.71 -6.32
N THR A 299 -2.51 -26.88 -6.78
CA THR A 299 -1.63 -26.06 -5.93
C THR A 299 -2.03 -24.59 -6.01
N ILE A 300 -2.19 -23.95 -4.85
CA ILE A 300 -2.35 -22.50 -4.74
C ILE A 300 -1.02 -21.93 -4.24
N ALA A 301 -0.44 -21.02 -5.01
CA ALA A 301 0.81 -20.34 -4.69
C ALA A 301 0.62 -18.83 -4.76
N ASP A 302 1.33 -18.10 -3.90
CA ASP A 302 1.40 -16.66 -3.96
C ASP A 302 2.32 -16.17 -5.08
N ALA A 303 2.02 -14.99 -5.57
CA ALA A 303 2.84 -14.27 -6.53
C ALA A 303 2.58 -12.76 -6.43
N THR A 304 3.51 -11.98 -6.99
CA THR A 304 3.29 -10.54 -7.14
C THR A 304 2.07 -10.24 -8.01
N TRP A 305 1.36 -9.14 -7.68
CA TRP A 305 0.18 -8.72 -8.46
C TRP A 305 0.48 -8.73 -10.00
N PRO A 306 -0.42 -9.23 -10.84
CA PRO A 306 -1.81 -9.63 -10.59
C PRO A 306 -1.99 -11.06 -10.02
N GLY A 307 -0.92 -11.70 -9.54
CA GLY A 307 -0.98 -12.98 -8.86
C GLY A 307 -1.61 -12.87 -7.46
N LEU A 308 -1.72 -14.02 -6.78
CA LEU A 308 -2.34 -14.09 -5.45
C LEU A 308 -1.43 -13.46 -4.39
N THR A 309 -1.97 -12.51 -3.62
CA THR A 309 -1.22 -11.93 -2.50
C THR A 309 -1.01 -12.95 -1.38
N PRO A 310 0.21 -13.03 -0.77
CA PRO A 310 0.48 -13.94 0.34
C PRO A 310 -0.40 -13.67 1.57
N ASP A 311 -0.92 -12.45 1.73
CA ASP A 311 -1.79 -12.07 2.85
C ASP A 311 -3.12 -12.86 2.87
N LEU A 312 -3.57 -13.38 1.72
CA LEU A 312 -4.78 -14.21 1.61
C LEU A 312 -4.54 -15.71 1.78
N LEU A 313 -3.30 -16.18 1.84
CA LEU A 313 -3.02 -17.62 1.97
C LEU A 313 -3.61 -18.21 3.25
N SER A 314 -3.61 -17.47 4.36
CA SER A 314 -4.23 -17.92 5.62
C SER A 314 -5.75 -18.06 5.51
N VAL A 315 -6.42 -17.13 4.82
CA VAL A 315 -7.86 -17.20 4.55
C VAL A 315 -8.17 -18.41 3.66
N MET A 316 -7.41 -18.59 2.59
CA MET A 316 -7.56 -19.72 1.69
C MET A 316 -7.32 -21.07 2.36
N LEU A 317 -6.34 -21.13 3.28
CA LEU A 317 -6.09 -22.34 4.07
C LEU A 317 -7.33 -22.71 4.90
N VAL A 318 -7.95 -21.76 5.57
CA VAL A 318 -9.18 -21.99 6.35
C VAL A 318 -10.30 -22.47 5.43
N VAL A 319 -10.51 -21.85 4.28
CA VAL A 319 -11.52 -22.26 3.29
C VAL A 319 -11.25 -23.68 2.79
N ALA A 320 -10.02 -23.99 2.45
CA ALA A 320 -9.63 -25.32 1.96
C ALA A 320 -9.93 -26.44 2.98
N THR A 321 -9.85 -26.16 4.29
CA THR A 321 -10.19 -27.18 5.32
C THR A 321 -11.66 -27.58 5.33
N GLN A 322 -12.54 -26.82 4.71
CA GLN A 322 -13.98 -27.06 4.65
C GLN A 322 -14.44 -27.49 3.25
N ALA A 323 -13.56 -27.48 2.27
CA ALA A 323 -13.84 -27.92 0.91
C ALA A 323 -13.51 -29.40 0.73
N LYS A 324 -14.19 -30.08 -0.23
CA LYS A 324 -13.93 -31.46 -0.61
C LYS A 324 -12.99 -31.50 -1.80
N GLY A 325 -11.93 -32.29 -1.69
CA GLY A 325 -10.95 -32.46 -2.76
C GLY A 325 -9.70 -33.19 -2.30
#